data_e5d433a4b1880ce0039b22a216711e90
#
_entry.id   e5d433a4b1880ce0039b22a216711e90
#
_cell.length_a   1.000
_cell.length_b   1.000
_cell.length_c   1.000
_cell.angle_alpha   90.00
_cell.angle_beta   90.00
_cell.angle_gamma   90.00
#
_symmetry.space_group_name_H-M   'P 1'
#
loop_
_entity.id
_entity.type
_entity.pdbx_description
1 polymer ?
#
loop_
_entity_poly.entity_id
_entity_poly.type
_entity_poly.pdbx_seq_one_letter_code
_entity_poly.pdbx_strand_id
1 'polypeptide(L)'
;GLVNGNGDIYINTISQSEKYAPDDTYACELVNQNPVDYVVMRPRQSFDMNWVVVNTGKAVWHSSTTVFSFYSGVPMYTYLSSYQLPADVGKGAKLKMTIDMEAPKNPGTYSTTWALLTGTSRICRMYLIVTVK
;
A
#
# COMPACT_ATOMS: atom_id res chain seq x y z
N GLY A 1 4.04 -5.81 2.56
CA GLY A 1 5.22 -5.11 2.97
C GLY A 1 5.26 -3.69 2.49
N LEU A 2 6.32 -2.99 2.80
CA LEU A 2 6.53 -1.61 2.38
C LEU A 2 7.66 -1.55 1.38
N VAL A 3 7.40 -0.93 0.25
CA VAL A 3 8.42 -0.81 -0.77
C VAL A 3 9.27 0.38 -0.46
N ASN A 4 10.62 0.14 -0.40
CA ASN A 4 11.46 1.15 -0.08
C ASN A 4 12.49 1.26 -1.02
N GLY A 5 12.48 1.44 -1.94
CA GLY A 5 13.45 1.51 -2.71
C GLY A 5 13.53 0.67 -3.69
N ASN A 6 13.52 0.02 -4.13
CA ASN A 6 13.66 -0.67 -5.16
C ASN A 6 12.98 -1.72 -5.23
N GLY A 7 12.23 -1.61 -5.27
CA GLY A 7 11.49 -2.57 -5.51
C GLY A 7 11.52 -3.47 -4.56
N ASP A 8 11.77 -3.31 -3.87
CA ASP A 8 11.81 -4.09 -3.04
C ASP A 8 11.39 -3.64 -1.89
N ILE A 9 11.60 -3.19 -1.23
CA ILE A 9 11.09 -2.89 -0.17
C ILE A 9 11.52 -1.89 0.46
N TYR A 10 11.06 -1.04 0.83
CA TYR A 10 11.46 -0.09 1.39
C TYR A 10 10.75 0.59 2.04
N ILE A 11 11.08 1.30 2.48
CA ILE A 11 10.71 1.97 2.91
C ILE A 11 10.86 2.80 2.82
N ASN A 12 11.09 3.27 2.76
CA ASN A 12 11.13 4.02 2.45
C ASN A 12 11.87 4.21 1.78
N THR A 13 12.22 4.13 1.32
CA THR A 13 12.75 4.32 0.59
C THR A 13 12.56 4.16 -0.32
N ILE A 14 12.43 4.27 -0.93
CA ILE A 14 12.14 4.22 -1.75
C ILE A 14 12.58 4.11 -2.74
N SER A 15 12.56 3.94 -3.54
CA SER A 15 12.90 3.92 -4.41
C SER A 15 13.36 4.82 -4.79
N GLN A 16 13.98 4.98 -5.21
CA GLN A 16 14.63 5.81 -5.53
C GLN A 16 14.08 6.85 -6.15
N SER A 17 13.50 6.78 -7.12
CA SER A 17 13.04 7.90 -7.73
C SER A 17 12.16 8.60 -6.90
N GLU A 18 11.40 7.98 -6.17
CA GLU A 18 10.58 8.70 -5.51
C GLU A 18 11.11 9.22 -4.37
N LYS A 19 12.16 8.89 -4.03
CA LYS A 19 12.64 9.32 -3.00
C LYS A 19 13.14 10.51 -3.07
N TYR A 20 12.83 11.21 -3.83
CA TYR A 20 13.33 12.37 -3.92
C TYR A 20 12.58 13.40 -3.38
N ALA A 21 11.68 13.29 -2.46
CA ALA A 21 11.19 14.39 -1.73
C ALA A 21 12.32 14.80 -0.90
N PRO A 22 13.09 15.70 -1.28
CA PRO A 22 14.32 15.97 -0.62
C PRO A 22 14.12 16.51 0.77
N ASP A 23 12.95 17.03 1.08
CA ASP A 23 12.69 17.58 2.40
C ASP A 23 11.76 16.65 3.18
N ASP A 24 11.58 15.42 2.72
CA ASP A 24 10.71 14.47 3.36
C ASP A 24 9.28 15.00 3.50
N THR A 25 8.85 15.72 2.50
CA THR A 25 7.51 16.28 2.51
C THR A 25 6.46 15.19 2.61
N TYR A 26 6.59 14.15 1.78
CA TYR A 26 5.66 13.03 1.81
C TYR A 26 6.40 11.75 2.17
N ALA A 27 5.99 11.11 3.23
CA ALA A 27 6.58 9.86 3.66
C ALA A 27 5.59 9.10 4.54
N CYS A 28 5.72 7.78 4.56
CA CYS A 28 4.94 6.96 5.45
C CYS A 28 5.76 5.81 5.95
N GLU A 29 5.30 5.21 7.04
CA GLU A 29 5.92 4.02 7.56
C GLU A 29 4.83 3.01 7.84
N LEU A 30 5.05 1.76 7.44
CA LEU A 30 4.10 0.69 7.69
C LEU A 30 4.22 0.26 9.14
N VAL A 31 3.11 0.28 9.88
CA VAL A 31 3.13 -0.13 11.27
C VAL A 31 2.39 -1.44 11.51
N ASN A 32 1.52 -1.85 10.59
CA ASN A 32 0.85 -3.13 10.71
C ASN A 32 0.37 -3.60 9.36
N GLN A 33 0.39 -4.90 9.15
CA GLN A 33 -0.11 -5.53 7.93
C GLN A 33 -0.74 -6.86 8.28
N ASN A 34 -1.93 -7.11 7.77
CA ASN A 34 -2.61 -8.39 7.98
C ASN A 34 -3.50 -8.67 6.77
N PRO A 35 -3.31 -9.77 6.06
CA PRO A 35 -2.36 -10.85 6.34
C PRO A 35 -0.93 -10.43 6.04
N VAL A 36 0.01 -11.20 6.56
CA VAL A 36 1.43 -10.92 6.36
C VAL A 36 1.91 -11.50 5.03
N ASP A 37 3.04 -11.04 4.56
CA ASP A 37 3.62 -11.52 3.30
C ASP A 37 3.89 -13.01 3.35
N TYR A 38 3.70 -13.65 2.22
CA TYR A 38 3.83 -15.10 2.01
C TYR A 38 2.76 -15.90 2.75
N VAL A 39 1.65 -15.27 3.08
CA VAL A 39 0.50 -15.97 3.63
C VAL A 39 0.05 -17.03 2.63
N VAL A 40 -0.32 -18.20 3.11
CA VAL A 40 -0.78 -19.29 2.26
C VAL A 40 -2.30 -19.24 2.19
N MET A 41 -2.81 -19.29 0.97
CA MET A 41 -4.26 -19.22 0.72
C MET A 41 -4.67 -20.30 -0.26
N ARG A 42 -5.95 -20.64 -0.22
CA ARG A 42 -6.54 -21.52 -1.22
C ARG A 42 -6.83 -20.70 -2.46
N PRO A 43 -6.94 -21.35 -3.63
CA PRO A 43 -7.38 -20.66 -4.83
C PRO A 43 -8.70 -19.91 -4.59
N ARG A 44 -8.76 -18.66 -5.03
CA ARG A 44 -9.94 -17.81 -4.94
C ARG A 44 -10.42 -17.53 -3.54
N GLN A 45 -9.59 -17.72 -2.54
CA GLN A 45 -9.98 -17.43 -1.17
C GLN A 45 -10.21 -15.92 -1.00
N SER A 46 -11.36 -15.56 -0.43
CA SER A 46 -11.67 -14.16 -0.13
C SER A 46 -11.00 -13.76 1.16
N PHE A 47 -10.52 -12.54 1.22
CA PHE A 47 -9.90 -12.03 2.44
C PHE A 47 -9.91 -10.52 2.45
N ASP A 48 -9.72 -9.95 3.63
CA ASP A 48 -9.57 -8.51 3.78
C ASP A 48 -8.09 -8.21 3.95
N MET A 49 -7.55 -7.35 3.10
CA MET A 49 -6.19 -6.89 3.24
C MET A 49 -6.18 -5.62 4.06
N ASN A 50 -5.41 -5.62 5.14
CA ASN A 50 -5.31 -4.47 6.02
C ASN A 50 -3.88 -3.97 6.06
N TRP A 51 -3.71 -2.69 5.77
CA TRP A 51 -2.44 -2.00 5.97
C TRP A 51 -2.70 -0.83 6.90
N VAL A 52 -1.84 -0.65 7.90
CA VAL A 52 -1.87 0.53 8.75
C VAL A 52 -0.54 1.25 8.58
N VAL A 53 -0.61 2.50 8.19
CA VAL A 53 0.58 3.33 7.98
C VAL A 53 0.49 4.57 8.84
N VAL A 54 1.66 5.14 9.16
CA VAL A 54 1.72 6.40 9.88
C VAL A 54 2.35 7.43 8.96
N ASN A 55 1.84 8.64 8.99
CA ASN A 55 2.41 9.75 8.21
C ASN A 55 3.67 10.23 8.92
N THR A 56 4.82 9.97 8.33
CA THR A 56 6.09 10.40 8.88
C THR A 56 6.66 11.61 8.15
N GLY A 57 5.96 12.11 7.14
CA GLY A 57 6.40 13.27 6.38
C GLY A 57 5.94 14.57 7.01
N LYS A 58 6.34 15.67 6.42
CA LYS A 58 5.98 16.99 6.93
C LYS A 58 4.61 17.44 6.48
N ALA A 59 4.15 16.98 5.34
CA ALA A 59 2.89 17.44 4.77
C ALA A 59 1.72 16.59 5.26
N VAL A 60 0.58 17.24 5.41
CA VAL A 60 -0.69 16.55 5.69
C VAL A 60 -1.15 15.85 4.42
N TRP A 61 -1.68 14.66 4.55
CA TRP A 61 -2.35 14.00 3.43
C TRP A 61 -3.80 14.45 3.43
N HIS A 62 -4.14 15.35 2.51
CA HIS A 62 -5.49 15.89 2.48
C HIS A 62 -6.45 14.91 1.80
N SER A 63 -7.57 14.65 2.44
CA SER A 63 -8.53 13.69 1.91
C SER A 63 -9.08 14.13 0.56
N SER A 64 -9.12 15.43 0.30
CA SER A 64 -9.67 15.94 -0.96
C SER A 64 -8.75 15.70 -2.15
N THR A 65 -7.46 15.44 -1.92
CA THR A 65 -6.49 15.30 -3.01
C THR A 65 -5.70 13.99 -2.96
N THR A 66 -5.94 13.15 -1.98
CA THR A 66 -5.15 11.94 -1.76
C THR A 66 -6.01 10.71 -1.96
N VAL A 67 -5.48 9.74 -2.70
CA VAL A 67 -6.17 8.48 -2.95
C VAL A 67 -5.25 7.32 -2.59
N PHE A 68 -5.88 6.19 -2.28
CA PHE A 68 -5.20 4.94 -2.06
C PHE A 68 -5.60 4.05 -3.22
N SER A 69 -4.65 3.64 -4.04
CA SER A 69 -4.95 3.08 -5.34
C SER A 69 -4.10 1.86 -5.66
N PHE A 70 -4.69 0.90 -6.38
CA PHE A 70 -3.94 -0.22 -6.92
C PHE A 70 -2.83 0.36 -7.81
N TYR A 71 -1.62 -0.16 -7.66
CA TYR A 71 -0.47 0.39 -8.35
C TYR A 71 0.17 -0.59 -9.32
N SER A 72 0.45 -1.81 -8.90
CA SER A 72 1.09 -2.79 -9.77
C SER A 72 0.92 -4.20 -9.24
N GLY A 73 1.33 -5.17 -10.04
CA GLY A 73 1.23 -6.59 -9.68
C GLY A 73 -0.11 -7.16 -10.10
N VAL A 74 -0.53 -8.19 -9.38
CA VAL A 74 -1.78 -8.87 -9.71
C VAL A 74 -2.93 -8.14 -9.05
N PRO A 75 -3.93 -7.70 -9.81
CA PRO A 75 -5.09 -7.07 -9.18
C PRO A 75 -5.88 -8.14 -8.44
N MET A 76 -5.90 -8.06 -7.14
CA MET A 76 -6.66 -9.00 -6.31
C MET A 76 -7.90 -8.35 -5.73
N TYR A 77 -8.07 -7.03 -5.92
CA TYR A 77 -9.22 -6.33 -5.37
C TYR A 77 -10.50 -6.80 -6.05
N THR A 78 -11.56 -6.89 -5.28
CA THR A 78 -12.84 -7.38 -5.78
C THR A 78 -13.88 -6.27 -5.96
N TYR A 79 -13.53 -5.04 -5.61
CA TYR A 79 -14.49 -3.96 -5.67
C TYR A 79 -13.90 -2.77 -6.41
N LEU A 80 -13.27 -1.85 -5.76
CA LEU A 80 -12.71 -0.67 -6.40
C LEU A 80 -11.20 -0.74 -6.46
N SER A 81 -10.64 -0.12 -7.49
CA SER A 81 -9.18 -0.05 -7.64
C SER A 81 -8.61 1.21 -7.02
N SER A 82 -9.42 2.08 -6.47
CA SER A 82 -8.95 3.33 -5.88
C SER A 82 -9.98 3.84 -4.87
N TYR A 83 -9.49 4.41 -3.78
CA TYR A 83 -10.32 4.96 -2.73
C TYR A 83 -9.78 6.30 -2.30
N GLN A 84 -10.68 7.25 -2.07
CA GLN A 84 -10.30 8.51 -1.48
C GLN A 84 -10.12 8.33 0.02
N LEU A 85 -9.21 9.08 0.64
CA LEU A 85 -9.03 8.98 2.08
C LEU A 85 -10.27 9.45 2.80
N PRO A 86 -10.63 8.82 3.92
CA PRO A 86 -11.83 9.22 4.66
C PRO A 86 -11.65 10.53 5.42
N ALA A 87 -10.44 10.91 5.72
CA ALA A 87 -10.14 12.13 6.47
C ALA A 87 -8.70 12.53 6.23
N ASP A 88 -8.35 13.76 6.59
CA ASP A 88 -6.97 14.22 6.50
C ASP A 88 -6.11 13.46 7.50
N VAL A 89 -4.87 13.21 7.11
CA VAL A 89 -3.92 12.46 7.94
C VAL A 89 -2.69 13.34 8.16
N GLY A 90 -2.59 13.92 9.33
CA GLY A 90 -1.46 14.79 9.67
C GLY A 90 -0.23 14.00 10.09
N LYS A 91 0.87 14.70 10.29
CA LYS A 91 2.12 14.08 10.70
C LYS A 91 1.91 13.33 12.02
N GLY A 92 2.36 12.09 12.06
CA GLY A 92 2.21 11.23 13.24
C GLY A 92 0.88 10.52 13.33
N ALA A 93 -0.09 10.86 12.49
CA ALA A 93 -1.38 10.19 12.51
C ALA A 93 -1.32 8.90 11.70
N LYS A 94 -2.19 7.96 12.05
CA LYS A 94 -2.24 6.67 11.39
C LYS A 94 -3.44 6.57 10.48
N LEU A 95 -3.28 5.80 9.42
CA LEU A 95 -4.36 5.50 8.48
C LEU A 95 -4.45 3.99 8.34
N LYS A 96 -5.64 3.44 8.55
CA LYS A 96 -5.88 2.03 8.29
C LYS A 96 -6.64 1.91 6.99
N MET A 97 -6.11 1.08 6.09
CA MET A 97 -6.75 0.84 4.80
C MET A 97 -7.13 -0.62 4.73
N THR A 98 -8.39 -0.90 4.40
CA THR A 98 -8.90 -2.26 4.29
C THR A 98 -9.46 -2.45 2.89
N ILE A 99 -8.96 -3.46 2.18
CA ILE A 99 -9.35 -3.74 0.80
C ILE A 99 -9.87 -5.17 0.72
N ASP A 100 -11.08 -5.32 0.18
CA ASP A 100 -11.63 -6.65 -0.07
C ASP A 100 -10.88 -7.27 -1.24
N MET A 101 -10.34 -8.44 -1.04
CA MET A 101 -9.53 -9.12 -2.05
C MET A 101 -9.90 -10.58 -2.20
N GLU A 102 -9.46 -11.14 -3.32
CA GLU A 102 -9.63 -12.55 -3.61
C GLU A 102 -8.29 -13.05 -4.13
N ALA A 103 -7.82 -14.17 -3.59
CA ALA A 103 -6.57 -14.78 -4.03
C ALA A 103 -6.70 -15.25 -5.47
N PRO A 104 -5.59 -15.31 -6.21
CA PRO A 104 -5.62 -15.82 -7.58
C PRO A 104 -6.10 -17.25 -7.66
N LYS A 105 -6.54 -17.63 -8.85
CA LYS A 105 -7.12 -18.95 -9.09
C LYS A 105 -6.08 -20.05 -9.12
N ASN A 106 -4.94 -19.81 -9.71
CA ASN A 106 -3.95 -20.86 -9.92
C ASN A 106 -2.89 -20.86 -8.83
N PRO A 107 -2.37 -22.05 -8.47
CA PRO A 107 -1.28 -22.10 -7.49
C PRO A 107 -0.07 -21.30 -7.96
N GLY A 108 0.61 -20.68 -7.03
CA GLY A 108 1.78 -19.85 -7.33
C GLY A 108 1.99 -18.79 -6.27
N THR A 109 3.01 -17.98 -6.48
CA THR A 109 3.32 -16.86 -5.60
C THR A 109 3.05 -15.57 -6.36
N TYR A 110 2.27 -14.69 -5.76
CA TYR A 110 1.80 -13.46 -6.41
C TYR A 110 1.97 -12.27 -5.51
N SER A 111 2.15 -11.10 -6.11
CA SER A 111 2.19 -9.86 -5.34
C SER A 111 1.19 -8.85 -5.88
N THR A 112 0.69 -8.02 -5.00
CA THR A 112 -0.16 -6.90 -5.35
C THR A 112 0.34 -5.68 -4.59
N THR A 113 0.48 -4.56 -5.26
CA THR A 113 1.03 -3.34 -4.69
C THR A 113 0.01 -2.22 -4.81
N TRP A 114 -0.17 -1.49 -3.72
CA TRP A 114 -1.04 -0.33 -3.66
C TRP A 114 -0.21 0.88 -3.25
N ALA A 115 -0.67 2.06 -3.60
CA ALA A 115 0.07 3.30 -3.33
C ALA A 115 -0.85 4.39 -2.81
N LEU A 116 -0.28 5.24 -1.95
CA LEU A 116 -0.91 6.48 -1.57
C LEU A 116 -0.39 7.55 -2.51
N LEU A 117 -1.30 8.24 -3.19
CA LEU A 117 -0.96 9.22 -4.20
C LEU A 117 -1.68 10.54 -3.90
N THR A 118 -0.98 11.64 -4.05
CA THR A 118 -1.58 12.97 -3.92
C THR A 118 -1.15 13.80 -5.13
N GLY A 119 -2.11 14.15 -5.97
CA GLY A 119 -1.79 14.82 -7.24
C GLY A 119 -0.90 13.92 -8.06
N THR A 120 0.25 14.41 -8.46
CA THR A 120 1.21 13.64 -9.23
C THR A 120 2.29 13.03 -8.36
N SER A 121 2.21 13.19 -7.04
CA SER A 121 3.23 12.69 -6.13
C SER A 121 2.81 11.37 -5.50
N ARG A 122 3.77 10.45 -5.38
CA ARG A 122 3.52 9.20 -4.69
C ARG A 122 4.05 9.36 -3.27
N ILE A 123 3.19 9.14 -2.29
CA ILE A 123 3.59 9.26 -0.90
C ILE A 123 4.36 8.02 -0.48
N CYS A 124 3.80 6.86 -0.73
CA CYS A 124 4.45 5.58 -0.41
C CYS A 124 3.68 4.45 -1.06
N ARG A 125 4.29 3.26 -1.08
CA ARG A 125 3.69 2.05 -1.63
C ARG A 125 3.75 0.97 -0.59
N MET A 126 2.77 0.07 -0.62
CA MET A 126 2.77 -1.10 0.22
C MET A 126 2.34 -2.30 -0.60
N TYR A 127 2.76 -3.49 -0.22
CA TYR A 127 2.48 -4.67 -1.01
C TYR A 127 2.12 -5.85 -0.14
N LEU A 128 1.48 -6.83 -0.76
CA LEU A 128 1.20 -8.11 -0.16
C LEU A 128 1.69 -9.21 -1.09
N ILE A 129 2.36 -10.20 -0.54
CA ILE A 129 2.76 -11.39 -1.28
C ILE A 129 1.93 -12.56 -0.76
N VAL A 130 1.28 -13.28 -1.69
CA VAL A 130 0.39 -14.40 -1.38
C VAL A 130 0.91 -15.64 -2.05
N THR A 131 0.92 -16.74 -1.33
CA THR A 131 1.22 -18.07 -1.91
C THR A 131 -0.10 -18.83 -1.99
N VAL A 132 -0.48 -19.21 -3.20
CA VAL A 132 -1.70 -19.97 -3.43
C VAL A 132 -1.29 -21.43 -3.62
N LYS A 133 -1.92 -22.30 -2.85
CA LYS A 133 -1.63 -23.74 -2.94
C LYS A 133 -2.85 -24.57 -3.19
#